data_a2f3ac9e54af54aee31cc7432ae5fbd0
#
_entry.id   a2f3ac9e54af54aee31cc7432ae5fbd0
#
_cell.length_a   1.000
_cell.length_b   1.000
_cell.length_c   1.000
_cell.angle_alpha   90.00
_cell.angle_beta   90.00
_cell.angle_gamma   90.00
#
_symmetry.space_group_name_H-M   'P 1'
#
loop_
_entity.id
_entity.type
_entity.pdbx_description
1 polymer ?
#
loop_
_entity_poly.entity_id
_entity_poly.type
_entity_poly.pdbx_seq_one_letter_code
_entity_poly.pdbx_strand_id
1 'polypeptide(L)' 'MIGYKIHYGEYGHDCWGAPEWCGWYDYDNVTYLKYDTAKKVMENTKEQFPDRNWEIYETEIVE' A
#
# COMPACT_ATOMS: atom_id res chain seq x y z
N MET A 1 -13.58 -3.38 -15.54
CA MET A 1 -12.31 -2.64 -15.76
C MET A 1 -11.40 -2.84 -14.57
N ILE A 2 -10.11 -3.07 -14.80
CA ILE A 2 -9.15 -3.29 -13.70
C ILE A 2 -8.47 -1.97 -13.37
N GLY A 3 -8.42 -1.68 -12.09
CA GLY A 3 -7.66 -0.56 -11.55
C GLY A 3 -6.61 -1.04 -10.58
N TYR A 4 -5.77 -0.15 -10.11
CA TYR A 4 -4.66 -0.46 -9.20
C TYR A 4 -4.71 0.46 -8.00
N LYS A 5 -4.54 -0.13 -6.82
CA LYS A 5 -4.50 0.62 -5.56
C LYS A 5 -3.18 0.37 -4.85
N ILE A 6 -2.73 1.38 -4.13
CA ILE A 6 -1.51 1.29 -3.33
C ILE A 6 -1.92 1.01 -1.89
N HIS A 7 -1.29 0.01 -1.29
CA HIS A 7 -1.44 -0.25 0.12
C HIS A 7 -0.07 -0.47 0.78
N TYR A 8 -0.04 -0.36 2.08
CA TYR A 8 1.16 -0.63 2.86
C TYR A 8 0.83 -1.49 4.07
N GLY A 9 1.77 -2.36 4.41
CA GLY A 9 1.67 -3.18 5.60
C GLY A 9 2.55 -2.63 6.72
N GLU A 10 2.07 -2.72 7.93
CA GLU A 10 2.81 -2.26 9.11
C GLU A 10 2.98 -3.37 10.12
N TYR A 11 4.14 -3.34 10.81
CA TYR A 11 4.40 -4.10 12.01
C TYR A 11 4.29 -3.18 13.22
N GLY A 12 3.50 -3.59 14.20
CA GLY A 12 3.50 -2.96 15.52
C GLY A 12 4.29 -3.79 16.50
N HIS A 13 4.12 -3.51 17.77
CA HIS A 13 4.69 -4.29 18.87
C HIS A 13 3.56 -4.69 19.81
N ASP A 14 3.61 -5.94 20.30
CA ASP A 14 2.66 -6.39 21.31
C ASP A 14 3.06 -5.85 22.71
N CYS A 15 2.33 -6.22 23.74
CA CYS A 15 2.62 -5.76 25.10
C CYS A 15 3.96 -6.27 25.65
N TRP A 16 4.58 -7.24 24.97
CA TRP A 16 5.88 -7.80 25.33
C TRP A 16 7.02 -7.22 24.48
N GLY A 17 6.71 -6.29 23.58
CA GLY A 17 7.68 -5.69 22.68
C GLY A 17 8.05 -6.53 21.47
N ALA A 18 7.40 -7.67 21.25
CA ALA A 18 7.63 -8.49 20.07
C ALA A 18 6.95 -7.90 18.83
N PRO A 19 7.57 -8.02 17.63
CA PRO A 19 6.94 -7.55 16.41
C PRO A 19 5.62 -8.27 16.14
N GLU A 20 4.58 -7.51 15.79
CA GLU A 20 3.27 -8.03 15.45
C GLU A 20 2.80 -7.44 14.14
N TRP A 21 2.31 -8.28 13.23
CA TRP A 21 1.75 -7.83 11.97
C TRP A 21 0.39 -7.17 12.19
N CYS A 22 0.29 -5.88 11.86
CA CYS A 22 -0.93 -5.10 12.05
C CYS A 22 -1.88 -5.14 10.85
N GLY A 23 -1.42 -5.59 9.70
CA GLY A 23 -2.22 -5.71 8.49
C GLY A 23 -1.90 -4.68 7.43
N TRP A 24 -2.74 -4.67 6.39
CA TRP A 24 -2.59 -3.77 5.26
C TRP A 24 -3.53 -2.58 5.38
N TYR A 25 -3.05 -1.42 4.97
CA TYR A 25 -3.82 -0.17 4.97
C TYR A 25 -3.74 0.47 3.60
N ASP A 26 -4.86 0.99 3.11
CA ASP A 26 -4.87 1.76 1.86
C ASP A 26 -4.17 3.11 2.07
N TYR A 27 -3.32 3.46 1.11
CA TYR A 27 -2.52 4.68 1.22
C TYR A 27 -3.34 5.95 1.01
N ASP A 28 -4.08 6.03 -0.10
CA ASP A 28 -4.69 7.29 -0.53
C ASP A 28 -6.14 7.18 -1.00
N ASN A 29 -6.77 6.03 -0.91
CA ASN A 29 -8.12 5.76 -1.45
C ASN A 29 -8.28 6.09 -2.95
N VAL A 30 -7.18 6.21 -3.67
CA VAL A 30 -7.19 6.47 -5.11
C VAL A 30 -7.04 5.18 -5.87
N THR A 31 -7.85 5.01 -6.92
CA THR A 31 -7.70 3.88 -7.85
C THR A 31 -7.06 4.41 -9.13
N TYR A 32 -5.89 3.87 -9.46
CA TYR A 32 -5.16 4.24 -10.66
C TYR A 32 -5.55 3.33 -11.81
N LEU A 33 -5.73 3.91 -12.99
CA LEU A 33 -6.10 3.15 -14.17
C LEU A 33 -4.91 2.45 -14.83
N LYS A 34 -3.70 2.90 -14.54
CA LYS A 34 -2.49 2.34 -15.10
C LYS A 34 -1.54 1.89 -14.00
N TYR A 35 -1.00 0.69 -14.16
CA TYR A 35 -0.02 0.13 -13.23
C TYR A 35 1.22 1.04 -13.10
N ASP A 36 1.74 1.53 -14.22
CA ASP A 36 2.94 2.37 -14.22
C ASP A 36 2.75 3.65 -13.40
N THR A 37 1.56 4.26 -13.48
CA THR A 37 1.24 5.44 -12.69
C THR A 37 1.23 5.11 -11.19
N ALA A 38 0.57 4.03 -10.81
CA ALA A 38 0.52 3.57 -9.42
C ALA A 38 1.93 3.27 -8.91
N LYS A 39 2.75 2.62 -9.72
CA LYS A 39 4.13 2.28 -9.37
C LYS A 39 4.98 3.52 -9.11
N LYS A 40 4.87 4.55 -9.95
CA LYS A 40 5.60 5.81 -9.74
C LYS A 40 5.22 6.49 -8.43
N VAL A 41 3.93 6.56 -8.14
CA VAL A 41 3.44 7.14 -6.90
C VAL A 41 3.95 6.34 -5.71
N MET A 42 3.87 5.00 -5.79
CA MET A 42 4.35 4.12 -4.73
C MET A 42 5.85 4.31 -4.48
N GLU A 43 6.67 4.37 -5.53
CA GLU A 43 8.12 4.54 -5.40
C GLU A 43 8.48 5.88 -4.73
N ASN A 44 7.80 6.97 -5.12
CA ASN A 44 8.00 8.27 -4.49
C ASN A 44 7.60 8.24 -3.00
N THR A 45 6.50 7.59 -2.69
CA THR A 45 6.05 7.49 -1.30
C THR A 45 6.95 6.58 -0.48
N LYS A 46 7.45 5.50 -1.08
CA LYS A 46 8.39 4.58 -0.44
C LYS A 46 9.68 5.28 -0.01
N GLU A 47 10.15 6.25 -0.78
CA GLU A 47 11.32 7.04 -0.41
C GLU A 47 11.09 7.87 0.85
N GLN A 48 9.85 8.33 1.06
CA GLN A 48 9.47 9.09 2.25
C GLN A 48 9.22 8.20 3.47
N PHE A 49 8.73 6.98 3.25
CA PHE A 49 8.39 6.03 4.31
C PHE A 49 9.00 4.66 4.02
N PRO A 50 10.34 4.52 4.11
CA PRO A 50 11.02 3.28 3.72
C PRO A 50 10.79 2.11 4.68
N ASP A 51 10.29 2.36 5.90
CA ASP A 51 10.08 1.33 6.91
C ASP A 51 8.79 0.54 6.72
N ARG A 52 7.96 0.93 5.75
CA ARG A 52 6.70 0.27 5.46
C ARG A 52 6.85 -0.68 4.28
N ASN A 53 6.03 -1.74 4.29
CA ASN A 53 5.96 -2.68 3.18
C ASN A 53 4.92 -2.17 2.17
N TRP A 54 5.37 -1.70 1.02
CA TRP A 54 4.51 -1.14 -0.01
C TRP A 54 4.19 -2.18 -1.07
N GLU A 55 2.93 -2.27 -1.47
CA GLU A 55 2.48 -3.12 -2.56
C GLU A 55 1.39 -2.45 -3.36
N ILE A 56 1.28 -2.86 -4.62
CA ILE A 56 0.18 -2.48 -5.50
C ILE A 56 -0.69 -3.72 -5.70
N TYR A 57 -1.99 -3.57 -5.57
CA TYR A 57 -2.92 -4.65 -5.84
C TYR A 57 -3.96 -4.24 -6.87
N GLU A 58 -4.45 -5.23 -7.60
CA GLU A 58 -5.50 -5.04 -8.58
C GLU A 58 -6.86 -5.00 -7.90
N THR A 59 -7.72 -4.13 -8.39
CA THR A 59 -9.10 -4.04 -7.93
C THR A 59 -10.01 -3.86 -9.14
N GLU A 60 -11.23 -4.33 -9.04
CA GLU A 60 -12.21 -4.14 -10.09
C GLU A 60 -12.93 -2.81 -9.90
N ILE A 61 -12.98 -2.03 -10.98
CA ILE A 61 -13.69 -0.76 -10.98
C ILE A 61 -15.13 -1.04 -11.44
N VAL A 62 -16.07 -0.75 -10.57
CA VAL A 62 -17.49 -0.85 -10.87
C VAL A 62 -17.94 0.47 -11.48
N GLU A 63 -18.40 0.39 -12.71
CA GLU A 63 -18.96 1.55 -13.41
C GLU A 63 -20.43 1.77 -13.07
#